data_847813a4b0f83342537c0e03a269210e
#
_entry.id   847813a4b0f83342537c0e03a269210e
#
_cell.length_a   1.000
_cell.length_b   1.000
_cell.length_c   1.000
_cell.angle_alpha   90.00
_cell.angle_beta   90.00
_cell.angle_gamma   90.00
#
_symmetry.space_group_name_H-M   'P 1'
#
loop_
_entity.id
_entity.type
_entity.pdbx_description
1 polymer ?
#
loop_
_entity_poly.entity_id
_entity_poly.type
_entity_poly.pdbx_seq_one_letter_code
_entity_poly.pdbx_strand_id
1 'polypeptide(L)'
;MRAAGIGGICHQRKRGRHRPAPAPHEDLVRRRFVAEEPNRLWCTDITQHPTSEGRVYCAAVLDVFSRQVVGWSIADHIRAELVVDALQMATWRRRPEPGAIVHADRGPQYTSWVFGHRLREAGLLGSMGRAASSVDNTMIESFWSTMQRELLDQQHWTSKAELATAIFEWIEAWYNPPRRHTSLGNLSPTEFENLHTAATAAA
;
A
#
# COMPACT_ATOMS: atom_id res chain seq x y z
N MET A 1 3.95 -36.96 39.00
CA MET A 1 3.69 -37.29 37.61
C MET A 1 4.63 -38.34 37.01
N ARG A 2 5.88 -38.50 37.46
CA ARG A 2 6.76 -39.60 36.94
C ARG A 2 6.38 -41.01 37.43
N ALA A 3 5.61 -41.13 38.48
CA ALA A 3 5.19 -42.44 39.02
C ALA A 3 3.95 -43.07 38.33
N ALA A 4 3.27 -42.34 37.49
CA ALA A 4 2.03 -42.81 36.80
C ALA A 4 2.20 -43.16 35.31
N GLY A 5 3.42 -43.11 34.74
CA GLY A 5 3.71 -43.45 33.36
C GLY A 5 2.98 -42.59 32.30
N ILE A 6 2.48 -41.40 32.69
CA ILE A 6 1.74 -40.52 31.79
C ILE A 6 2.74 -39.61 31.07
N GLY A 7 3.09 -39.96 29.84
CA GLY A 7 3.87 -39.11 28.93
C GLY A 7 2.93 -38.23 28.11
N GLY A 8 3.08 -36.91 28.22
CA GLY A 8 2.38 -35.96 27.35
C GLY A 8 2.88 -36.10 25.91
N ILE A 9 1.98 -36.36 24.95
CA ILE A 9 2.30 -36.36 23.53
C ILE A 9 2.37 -34.89 23.08
N CYS A 10 3.59 -34.37 22.90
CA CYS A 10 3.79 -33.05 22.31
C CYS A 10 3.60 -33.16 20.78
N HIS A 11 2.42 -32.83 20.27
CA HIS A 11 2.18 -32.67 18.85
C HIS A 11 2.88 -31.41 18.35
N GLN A 12 4.20 -31.44 18.23
CA GLN A 12 4.91 -30.47 17.43
C GLN A 12 4.63 -30.81 15.96
N ARG A 13 3.64 -30.14 15.36
CA ARG A 13 3.55 -30.06 13.91
C ARG A 13 4.90 -29.52 13.42
N LYS A 14 5.73 -30.37 12.83
CA LYS A 14 6.87 -29.92 12.03
C LYS A 14 6.27 -29.00 10.96
N ARG A 15 6.39 -27.69 11.17
CA ARG A 15 6.18 -26.71 10.10
C ARG A 15 7.22 -27.07 9.05
N GLY A 16 6.80 -27.80 8.01
CA GLY A 16 7.61 -27.99 6.81
C GLY A 16 8.05 -26.58 6.40
N ARG A 17 9.33 -26.40 6.13
CA ARG A 17 9.84 -25.18 5.50
C ARG A 17 9.14 -25.07 4.14
N HIS A 18 7.97 -24.41 4.12
CA HIS A 18 7.32 -24.05 2.89
C HIS A 18 8.29 -23.07 2.22
N ARG A 19 8.99 -23.52 1.19
CA ARG A 19 9.70 -22.58 0.31
C ARG A 19 8.60 -21.69 -0.27
N PRO A 20 8.64 -20.36 -0.02
CA PRO A 20 7.66 -19.46 -0.63
C PRO A 20 7.74 -19.68 -2.15
N ALA A 21 6.58 -19.76 -2.79
CA ALA A 21 6.51 -19.78 -4.24
C ALA A 21 7.32 -18.59 -4.79
N PRO A 22 8.01 -18.74 -5.93
CA PRO A 22 8.70 -17.61 -6.55
C PRO A 22 7.71 -16.46 -6.74
N ALA A 23 8.16 -15.22 -6.46
CA ALA A 23 7.33 -14.05 -6.68
C ALA A 23 6.94 -13.98 -8.16
N PRO A 24 5.69 -13.62 -8.50
CA PRO A 24 5.27 -13.47 -9.90
C PRO A 24 5.98 -12.31 -10.61
N HIS A 25 6.62 -11.40 -9.84
CA HIS A 25 7.37 -10.26 -10.34
C HIS A 25 8.75 -10.19 -9.67
N GLU A 26 9.76 -9.75 -10.43
CA GLU A 26 11.10 -9.49 -9.91
C GLU A 26 11.13 -8.18 -9.11
N ASP A 27 12.15 -8.01 -8.26
CA ASP A 27 12.40 -6.75 -7.55
C ASP A 27 13.09 -5.76 -8.50
N LEU A 28 12.31 -4.90 -9.14
CA LEU A 28 12.79 -3.85 -10.03
C LEU A 28 13.28 -2.62 -9.26
N VAL A 29 12.80 -2.41 -8.04
CA VAL A 29 13.09 -1.22 -7.22
C VAL A 29 14.41 -1.36 -6.47
N ARG A 30 14.75 -2.57 -6.01
CA ARG A 30 16.00 -2.87 -5.29
C ARG A 30 16.27 -1.89 -4.15
N ARG A 31 15.22 -1.55 -3.38
CA ARG A 31 15.24 -0.58 -2.28
C ARG A 31 15.55 0.87 -2.67
N ARG A 32 15.52 1.20 -3.95
CA ARG A 32 15.70 2.57 -4.43
C ARG A 32 14.34 3.23 -4.63
N PHE A 33 13.71 3.65 -3.55
CA PHE A 33 12.43 4.36 -3.59
C PHE A 33 12.65 5.84 -3.93
N VAL A 34 13.11 6.10 -5.14
CA VAL A 34 13.35 7.43 -5.70
C VAL A 34 12.79 7.46 -7.11
N ALA A 35 12.04 8.48 -7.43
CA ALA A 35 11.57 8.79 -8.77
C ALA A 35 11.88 10.26 -9.08
N GLU A 36 12.26 10.57 -10.32
CA GLU A 36 12.59 11.91 -10.77
C GLU A 36 11.36 12.67 -11.30
N GLU A 37 10.31 11.90 -11.64
CA GLU A 37 9.06 12.40 -12.19
C GLU A 37 7.85 11.68 -11.55
N PRO A 38 6.68 12.31 -11.54
CA PRO A 38 5.45 11.65 -11.09
C PRO A 38 5.09 10.46 -12.00
N ASN A 39 4.38 9.50 -11.44
CA ASN A 39 3.85 8.31 -12.14
C ASN A 39 4.91 7.36 -12.73
N ARG A 40 6.17 7.40 -12.27
CA ARG A 40 7.21 6.45 -12.67
C ARG A 40 7.30 5.24 -11.75
N LEU A 41 7.08 5.47 -10.47
CA LEU A 41 7.13 4.42 -9.45
C LEU A 41 6.01 4.65 -8.43
N TRP A 42 5.16 3.67 -8.27
CA TRP A 42 4.13 3.63 -7.24
C TRP A 42 4.43 2.53 -6.22
N CYS A 43 4.14 2.80 -4.96
CA CYS A 43 4.11 1.79 -3.90
C CYS A 43 2.66 1.50 -3.53
N THR A 44 2.34 0.26 -3.27
CA THR A 44 0.99 -0.14 -2.82
C THR A 44 1.07 -1.11 -1.65
N ASP A 45 0.13 -0.97 -0.71
CA ASP A 45 0.03 -1.82 0.46
C ASP A 45 -1.39 -1.77 1.04
N ILE A 46 -1.70 -2.65 1.99
CA ILE A 46 -2.99 -2.76 2.66
C ILE A 46 -2.80 -2.56 4.16
N THR A 47 -3.64 -1.70 4.74
CA THR A 47 -3.81 -1.61 6.19
C THR A 47 -5.19 -2.11 6.63
N GLN A 48 -5.35 -2.36 7.92
CA GLN A 48 -6.63 -2.71 8.52
C GLN A 48 -6.82 -1.99 9.86
N HIS A 49 -8.06 -1.63 10.15
CA HIS A 49 -8.40 -1.03 11.43
C HIS A 49 -9.72 -1.60 11.99
N PRO A 50 -9.84 -1.84 13.31
CA PRO A 50 -11.06 -2.35 13.92
C PRO A 50 -12.11 -1.24 14.09
N THR A 51 -13.37 -1.64 13.99
CA THR A 51 -14.56 -0.87 14.40
C THR A 51 -15.44 -1.75 15.29
N SER A 52 -16.47 -1.19 15.89
CA SER A 52 -17.44 -1.99 16.66
C SER A 52 -18.19 -3.02 15.78
N GLU A 53 -18.28 -2.78 14.47
CA GLU A 53 -18.93 -3.67 13.50
C GLU A 53 -17.97 -4.70 12.86
N GLY A 54 -16.68 -4.69 13.23
CA GLY A 54 -15.65 -5.53 12.65
C GLY A 54 -14.51 -4.73 12.01
N ARG A 55 -13.76 -5.35 11.11
CA ARG A 55 -12.59 -4.70 10.50
C ARG A 55 -12.92 -4.00 9.20
N VAL A 56 -12.25 -2.88 8.98
CA VAL A 56 -12.17 -2.18 7.69
C VAL A 56 -10.76 -2.38 7.15
N TYR A 57 -10.66 -2.63 5.86
CA TYR A 57 -9.40 -2.76 5.12
C TYR A 57 -9.28 -1.61 4.13
N CYS A 58 -8.12 -1.02 4.05
CA CYS A 58 -7.82 0.03 3.09
C CYS A 58 -6.57 -0.34 2.30
N ALA A 59 -6.68 -0.39 0.96
CA ALA A 59 -5.54 -0.44 0.07
C ALA A 59 -5.24 0.96 -0.45
N ALA A 60 -3.96 1.33 -0.56
CA ALA A 60 -3.54 2.60 -1.13
C ALA A 60 -2.44 2.39 -2.17
N VAL A 61 -2.42 3.29 -3.15
CA VAL A 61 -1.35 3.44 -4.14
C VAL A 61 -0.75 4.83 -3.94
N LEU A 62 0.53 4.88 -3.61
CA LEU A 62 1.30 6.08 -3.30
C LEU A 62 2.32 6.33 -4.41
N ASP A 63 2.33 7.53 -4.96
CA ASP A 63 3.38 7.97 -5.88
C ASP A 63 4.68 8.26 -5.10
N VAL A 64 5.78 7.64 -5.52
CA VAL A 64 7.07 7.76 -4.84
C VAL A 64 7.68 9.15 -4.99
N PHE A 65 7.43 9.82 -6.11
CA PHE A 65 7.95 11.15 -6.40
C PHE A 65 7.38 12.21 -5.45
N SER A 66 6.05 12.26 -5.36
CA SER A 66 5.33 13.32 -4.63
C SER A 66 4.77 12.89 -3.29
N ARG A 67 4.80 11.59 -2.97
CA ARG A 67 4.09 11.00 -1.83
C ARG A 67 2.57 11.16 -1.90
N GLN A 68 2.02 11.52 -3.05
CA GLN A 68 0.59 11.63 -3.24
C GLN A 68 -0.08 10.26 -3.25
N VAL A 69 -1.18 10.12 -2.53
CA VAL A 69 -2.06 8.95 -2.66
C VAL A 69 -2.86 9.13 -3.94
N VAL A 70 -2.51 8.37 -4.97
CA VAL A 70 -3.09 8.48 -6.31
C VAL A 70 -4.30 7.56 -6.53
N GLY A 71 -4.40 6.51 -5.71
CA GLY A 71 -5.54 5.60 -5.71
C GLY A 71 -5.69 4.89 -4.36
N TRP A 72 -6.92 4.57 -4.00
CA TRP A 72 -7.24 3.84 -2.78
C TRP A 72 -8.57 3.12 -2.92
N SER A 73 -8.78 2.13 -2.08
CA SER A 73 -10.04 1.39 -1.98
C SER A 73 -10.25 0.94 -0.54
N ILE A 74 -11.52 0.89 -0.10
CA ILE A 74 -11.90 0.51 1.24
C ILE A 74 -12.94 -0.61 1.16
N ALA A 75 -12.76 -1.67 1.95
CA ALA A 75 -13.70 -2.78 2.01
C ALA A 75 -13.75 -3.40 3.42
N ASP A 76 -14.74 -4.25 3.66
CA ASP A 76 -14.85 -5.06 4.88
C ASP A 76 -14.17 -6.43 4.76
N HIS A 77 -13.43 -6.65 3.67
CA HIS A 77 -12.70 -7.88 3.38
C HIS A 77 -11.34 -7.60 2.74
N ILE A 78 -10.41 -8.54 2.87
CA ILE A 78 -9.05 -8.46 2.30
C ILE A 78 -8.91 -9.41 1.09
N ARG A 79 -9.68 -9.19 0.04
CA ARG A 79 -9.60 -9.94 -1.22
C ARG A 79 -8.76 -9.19 -2.26
N ALA A 80 -8.44 -9.87 -3.37
CA ALA A 80 -7.66 -9.27 -4.46
C ALA A 80 -8.35 -8.06 -5.11
N GLU A 81 -9.68 -8.03 -5.12
CA GLU A 81 -10.47 -6.92 -5.63
C GLU A 81 -10.11 -5.60 -4.95
N LEU A 82 -9.84 -5.61 -3.64
CA LEU A 82 -9.46 -4.43 -2.88
C LEU A 82 -8.24 -3.71 -3.50
N VAL A 83 -7.19 -4.46 -3.85
CA VAL A 83 -5.98 -3.88 -4.45
C VAL A 83 -6.15 -3.55 -5.92
N VAL A 84 -6.99 -4.29 -6.62
CA VAL A 84 -7.35 -4.02 -8.03
C VAL A 84 -8.12 -2.72 -8.15
N ASP A 85 -9.09 -2.45 -7.28
CA ASP A 85 -9.89 -1.23 -7.28
C ASP A 85 -9.02 0.00 -6.95
N ALA A 86 -8.11 -0.10 -5.98
CA ALA A 86 -7.15 0.95 -5.68
C ALA A 86 -6.24 1.26 -6.89
N LEU A 87 -5.71 0.22 -7.55
CA LEU A 87 -4.91 0.36 -8.76
C LEU A 87 -5.71 0.94 -9.92
N GLN A 88 -6.97 0.54 -10.07
CA GLN A 88 -7.86 1.06 -11.10
C GLN A 88 -8.12 2.55 -10.92
N MET A 89 -8.40 3.00 -9.69
CA MET A 89 -8.53 4.42 -9.37
C MET A 89 -7.25 5.18 -9.73
N ALA A 90 -6.07 4.66 -9.32
CA ALA A 90 -4.78 5.28 -9.62
C ALA A 90 -4.55 5.42 -11.13
N THR A 91 -4.77 4.36 -11.90
CA THR A 91 -4.58 4.38 -13.35
C THR A 91 -5.56 5.32 -14.05
N TRP A 92 -6.81 5.38 -13.62
CA TRP A 92 -7.82 6.27 -14.17
C TRP A 92 -7.49 7.75 -13.91
N ARG A 93 -7.06 8.08 -12.69
CA ARG A 93 -6.70 9.44 -12.28
C ARG A 93 -5.43 9.94 -12.94
N ARG A 94 -4.41 9.08 -13.02
CA ARG A 94 -3.04 9.49 -13.35
C ARG A 94 -2.63 9.20 -14.80
N ARG A 95 -3.27 8.23 -15.43
CA ARG A 95 -2.96 7.79 -16.81
C ARG A 95 -1.44 7.65 -17.04
N PRO A 96 -0.77 6.81 -16.24
CA PRO A 96 0.68 6.67 -16.31
C PRO A 96 1.13 6.19 -17.69
N GLU A 97 2.33 6.60 -18.08
CA GLU A 97 2.97 6.07 -19.28
C GLU A 97 3.23 4.58 -19.13
N PRO A 98 3.16 3.79 -20.22
CA PRO A 98 3.54 2.40 -20.21
C PRO A 98 4.96 2.19 -19.65
N GLY A 99 5.12 1.18 -18.79
CA GLY A 99 6.38 0.88 -18.14
C GLY A 99 6.53 1.50 -16.74
N ALA A 100 5.56 2.27 -16.25
CA ALA A 100 5.55 2.69 -14.85
C ALA A 100 5.52 1.47 -13.92
N ILE A 101 6.26 1.53 -12.82
CA ILE A 101 6.46 0.43 -11.89
C ILE A 101 5.46 0.52 -10.74
N VAL A 102 4.83 -0.59 -10.38
CA VAL A 102 4.02 -0.75 -9.18
C VAL A 102 4.69 -1.74 -8.25
N HIS A 103 5.21 -1.25 -7.13
CA HIS A 103 5.90 -2.05 -6.13
C HIS A 103 4.96 -2.43 -4.99
N ALA A 104 4.92 -3.71 -4.67
CA ALA A 104 4.11 -4.28 -3.60
C ALA A 104 4.90 -5.30 -2.78
N ASP A 105 4.36 -5.70 -1.64
CA ASP A 105 4.81 -6.87 -0.91
C ASP A 105 4.41 -8.17 -1.64
N ARG A 106 4.77 -9.32 -1.05
CA ARG A 106 4.39 -10.65 -1.57
C ARG A 106 3.08 -11.17 -0.97
N GLY A 107 2.19 -10.29 -0.58
CA GLY A 107 0.87 -10.67 -0.09
C GLY A 107 0.06 -11.44 -1.13
N PRO A 108 -0.86 -12.33 -0.70
CA PRO A 108 -1.66 -13.14 -1.62
C PRO A 108 -2.52 -12.29 -2.56
N GLN A 109 -2.89 -11.06 -2.18
CA GLN A 109 -3.65 -10.13 -3.00
C GLN A 109 -2.82 -9.66 -4.21
N TYR A 110 -1.56 -9.31 -3.97
CA TYR A 110 -0.62 -8.82 -5.00
C TYR A 110 -0.05 -9.93 -5.88
N THR A 111 0.00 -11.18 -5.36
CA THR A 111 0.43 -12.34 -6.14
C THR A 111 -0.74 -13.00 -6.91
N SER A 112 -1.94 -12.44 -6.81
CA SER A 112 -3.13 -12.96 -7.50
C SER A 112 -3.03 -12.77 -9.02
N TRP A 113 -3.65 -13.69 -9.76
CA TRP A 113 -3.75 -13.57 -11.21
C TRP A 113 -4.47 -12.28 -11.64
N VAL A 114 -5.52 -11.88 -10.89
CA VAL A 114 -6.35 -10.71 -11.21
C VAL A 114 -5.52 -9.42 -11.13
N PHE A 115 -4.71 -9.28 -10.07
CA PHE A 115 -3.83 -8.12 -9.93
C PHE A 115 -2.76 -8.08 -11.04
N GLY A 116 -2.11 -9.21 -11.33
CA GLY A 116 -1.14 -9.30 -12.43
C GLY A 116 -1.76 -9.05 -13.81
N HIS A 117 -3.02 -9.46 -14.03
CA HIS A 117 -3.76 -9.15 -15.26
C HIS A 117 -4.02 -7.64 -15.37
N ARG A 118 -4.47 -7.01 -14.29
CA ARG A 118 -4.75 -5.56 -14.26
C ARG A 118 -3.50 -4.71 -14.51
N LEU A 119 -2.35 -5.11 -13.97
CA LEU A 119 -1.07 -4.44 -14.27
C LEU A 119 -0.78 -4.46 -15.78
N ARG A 120 -0.90 -5.64 -16.42
CA ARG A 120 -0.65 -5.79 -17.87
C ARG A 120 -1.61 -4.97 -18.73
N GLU A 121 -2.91 -4.98 -18.41
CA GLU A 121 -3.90 -4.17 -19.11
C GLU A 121 -3.60 -2.67 -19.06
N ALA A 122 -3.07 -2.22 -17.92
CA ALA A 122 -2.68 -0.83 -17.73
C ALA A 122 -1.28 -0.50 -18.26
N GLY A 123 -0.56 -1.46 -18.86
CA GLY A 123 0.81 -1.27 -19.33
C GLY A 123 1.84 -1.08 -18.20
N LEU A 124 1.52 -1.50 -16.98
CA LEU A 124 2.35 -1.32 -15.78
C LEU A 124 3.24 -2.53 -15.52
N LEU A 125 4.39 -2.29 -14.93
CA LEU A 125 5.35 -3.30 -14.50
C LEU A 125 5.18 -3.59 -13.01
N GLY A 126 4.88 -4.84 -12.68
CA GLY A 126 4.86 -5.29 -11.29
C GLY A 126 6.27 -5.44 -10.74
N SER A 127 6.48 -5.05 -9.50
CA SER A 127 7.72 -5.25 -8.75
C SER A 127 7.40 -5.74 -7.35
N MET A 128 8.18 -6.69 -6.84
CA MET A 128 7.99 -7.25 -5.49
C MET A 128 9.30 -7.35 -4.75
N GLY A 129 9.33 -6.82 -3.53
CA GLY A 129 10.45 -6.95 -2.63
C GLY A 129 10.81 -8.40 -2.27
N ARG A 130 11.87 -8.62 -1.53
CA ARG A 130 12.27 -9.95 -1.06
C ARG A 130 11.32 -10.44 0.03
N ALA A 131 11.12 -11.75 0.10
CA ALA A 131 10.32 -12.34 1.17
C ALA A 131 10.93 -12.02 2.54
N ALA A 132 10.08 -11.61 3.51
CA ALA A 132 10.43 -11.30 4.88
C ALA A 132 11.38 -10.09 5.10
N SER A 133 11.39 -9.12 4.22
CA SER A 133 12.11 -7.86 4.40
C SER A 133 11.12 -6.74 4.72
N SER A 134 11.09 -6.30 5.98
CA SER A 134 10.28 -5.16 6.43
C SER A 134 10.79 -3.81 5.90
N VAL A 135 11.97 -3.76 5.30
CA VAL A 135 12.60 -2.53 4.80
C VAL A 135 12.21 -2.24 3.34
N ASP A 136 11.54 -3.17 2.69
CA ASP A 136 11.29 -3.11 1.23
C ASP A 136 10.07 -2.25 0.85
N ASN A 137 9.37 -1.61 1.81
CA ASN A 137 8.22 -0.74 1.52
C ASN A 137 8.08 0.45 2.51
N THR A 138 9.22 0.96 2.99
CA THR A 138 9.27 2.00 4.05
C THR A 138 8.47 3.26 3.75
N MET A 139 8.29 3.60 2.47
CA MET A 139 7.57 4.81 2.09
C MET A 139 6.07 4.70 2.39
N ILE A 140 5.44 3.59 1.99
CA ILE A 140 4.02 3.39 2.26
C ILE A 140 3.77 2.99 3.73
N GLU A 141 4.73 2.34 4.40
CA GLU A 141 4.70 2.12 5.85
C GLU A 141 4.70 3.44 6.62
N SER A 142 5.49 4.43 6.17
CA SER A 142 5.48 5.79 6.72
C SER A 142 4.13 6.49 6.51
N PHE A 143 3.48 6.28 5.36
CA PHE A 143 2.14 6.78 5.10
C PHE A 143 1.12 6.16 6.07
N TRP A 144 1.12 4.84 6.23
CA TRP A 144 0.23 4.17 7.18
C TRP A 144 0.46 4.59 8.62
N SER A 145 1.73 4.72 9.04
CA SER A 145 2.08 5.22 10.37
C SER A 145 1.58 6.65 10.61
N THR A 146 1.53 7.46 9.57
CA THR A 146 0.98 8.82 9.63
C THR A 146 -0.53 8.79 9.77
N MET A 147 -1.23 8.00 8.94
CA MET A 147 -2.68 7.80 9.03
C MET A 147 -3.07 7.24 10.40
N GLN A 148 -2.31 6.27 10.92
CA GLN A 148 -2.56 5.69 12.23
C GLN A 148 -2.58 6.77 13.31
N ARG A 149 -1.56 7.62 13.36
CA ARG A 149 -1.42 8.66 14.40
C ARG A 149 -2.38 9.84 14.21
N GLU A 150 -2.61 10.26 12.97
CA GLU A 150 -3.36 11.50 12.68
C GLU A 150 -4.87 11.25 12.53
N LEU A 151 -5.29 10.01 12.29
CA LEU A 151 -6.68 9.66 12.08
C LEU A 151 -7.13 8.47 12.92
N LEU A 152 -6.53 7.29 12.71
CA LEU A 152 -7.11 6.03 13.16
C LEU A 152 -7.12 5.89 14.69
N ASP A 153 -6.06 6.34 15.37
CA ASP A 153 -5.92 6.28 16.84
C ASP A 153 -6.56 7.47 17.56
N GLN A 154 -7.20 8.41 16.84
CA GLN A 154 -7.75 9.62 17.45
C GLN A 154 -9.09 9.37 18.17
N GLN A 155 -9.80 8.33 17.79
CA GLN A 155 -11.09 7.98 18.39
C GLN A 155 -11.43 6.50 18.24
N HIS A 156 -12.48 6.09 18.95
CA HIS A 156 -13.09 4.78 18.76
C HIS A 156 -14.12 4.85 17.62
N TRP A 157 -13.96 3.97 16.63
CA TRP A 157 -14.82 3.93 15.45
C TRP A 157 -16.02 3.01 15.69
N THR A 158 -17.23 3.54 15.61
CA THR A 158 -18.45 2.80 15.89
C THR A 158 -18.90 1.96 14.69
N SER A 159 -18.78 2.49 13.48
CA SER A 159 -19.21 1.79 12.28
C SER A 159 -18.12 1.76 11.19
N LYS A 160 -18.23 0.78 10.28
CA LYS A 160 -17.37 0.69 9.11
C LYS A 160 -17.55 1.87 8.17
N ALA A 161 -18.79 2.36 8.02
CA ALA A 161 -19.13 3.50 7.17
C ALA A 161 -18.51 4.80 7.68
N GLU A 162 -18.57 5.04 9.00
CA GLU A 162 -17.95 6.19 9.65
C GLU A 162 -16.43 6.21 9.38
N LEU A 163 -15.74 5.09 9.62
CA LEU A 163 -14.32 4.98 9.38
C LEU A 163 -13.95 5.14 7.90
N ALA A 164 -14.73 4.54 6.99
CA ALA A 164 -14.50 4.67 5.56
C ALA A 164 -14.62 6.12 5.08
N THR A 165 -15.62 6.86 5.56
CA THR A 165 -15.79 8.28 5.26
C THR A 165 -14.63 9.11 5.80
N ALA A 166 -14.19 8.85 7.03
CA ALA A 166 -13.08 9.56 7.63
C ALA A 166 -11.74 9.31 6.91
N ILE A 167 -11.49 8.07 6.45
CA ILE A 167 -10.31 7.75 5.63
C ILE A 167 -10.36 8.51 4.30
N PHE A 168 -11.53 8.51 3.64
CA PHE A 168 -11.74 9.26 2.40
C PHE A 168 -11.41 10.74 2.58
N GLU A 169 -12.03 11.40 3.56
CA GLU A 169 -11.83 12.82 3.84
C GLU A 169 -10.38 13.12 4.21
N TRP A 170 -9.75 12.23 5.01
CA TRP A 170 -8.35 12.42 5.40
C TRP A 170 -7.41 12.33 4.19
N ILE A 171 -7.62 11.42 3.25
CA ILE A 171 -6.77 11.31 2.05
C ILE A 171 -7.00 12.50 1.11
N GLU A 172 -8.26 12.79 0.77
CA GLU A 172 -8.60 13.71 -0.31
C GLU A 172 -8.59 15.19 0.14
N ALA A 173 -8.97 15.48 1.37
CA ALA A 173 -9.06 16.84 1.87
C ALA A 173 -7.91 17.26 2.80
N TRP A 174 -7.17 16.30 3.38
CA TRP A 174 -6.11 16.61 4.32
C TRP A 174 -4.73 16.13 3.86
N TYR A 175 -4.54 14.84 3.58
CA TYR A 175 -3.21 14.30 3.28
C TYR A 175 -2.63 14.82 1.96
N ASN A 176 -3.37 14.74 0.88
CA ASN A 176 -2.87 15.16 -0.44
C ASN A 176 -2.76 16.69 -0.58
N PRO A 177 -3.82 17.50 -0.27
CA PRO A 177 -3.76 18.94 -0.57
C PRO A 177 -2.96 19.77 0.43
N PRO A 178 -3.26 19.79 1.77
CA PRO A 178 -2.63 20.73 2.67
C PRO A 178 -1.51 20.13 3.54
N ARG A 179 -1.47 18.80 3.75
CA ARG A 179 -0.53 18.20 4.69
C ARG A 179 0.91 18.35 4.20
N ARG A 180 1.74 19.06 4.97
CA ARG A 180 3.13 19.33 4.63
C ARG A 180 4.07 18.20 4.98
N HIS A 181 5.06 17.95 4.11
CA HIS A 181 6.08 16.92 4.26
C HIS A 181 7.48 17.53 4.25
N THR A 182 8.25 17.28 5.30
CA THR A 182 9.64 17.78 5.39
C THR A 182 10.52 17.27 4.25
N SER A 183 10.30 16.03 3.80
CA SER A 183 11.01 15.44 2.67
C SER A 183 10.65 16.04 1.30
N LEU A 184 9.59 16.81 1.22
CA LEU A 184 9.18 17.58 0.04
C LEU A 184 9.44 19.09 0.20
N GLY A 185 10.38 19.46 1.06
CA GLY A 185 10.68 20.87 1.33
C GLY A 185 9.54 21.60 2.05
N ASN A 186 8.80 20.93 2.92
CA ASN A 186 7.59 21.43 3.61
C ASN A 186 6.43 21.80 2.67
N LEU A 187 6.38 21.20 1.51
CA LEU A 187 5.21 21.26 0.61
C LEU A 187 4.26 20.10 0.87
N SER A 188 3.01 20.28 0.50
CA SER A 188 2.08 19.14 0.39
C SER A 188 2.37 18.34 -0.90
N PRO A 189 1.89 17.09 -0.99
CA PRO A 189 2.01 16.29 -2.20
C PRO A 189 1.49 17.01 -3.45
N THR A 190 0.33 17.66 -3.35
CA THR A 190 -0.27 18.41 -4.47
C THR A 190 0.53 19.67 -4.83
N GLU A 191 0.98 20.45 -3.84
CA GLU A 191 1.82 21.61 -4.08
C GLU A 191 3.14 21.22 -4.76
N PHE A 192 3.77 20.13 -4.32
CA PHE A 192 5.03 19.64 -4.87
C PHE A 192 4.90 19.26 -6.36
N GLU A 193 3.84 18.52 -6.73
CA GLU A 193 3.58 18.18 -8.12
C GLU A 193 3.26 19.40 -9.00
N ASN A 194 2.46 20.33 -8.48
CA ASN A 194 2.12 21.56 -9.21
C ASN A 194 3.36 22.38 -9.54
N LEU A 195 4.29 22.50 -8.60
CA LEU A 195 5.56 23.21 -8.83
C LEU A 195 6.43 22.49 -9.86
N HIS A 196 6.51 21.17 -9.81
CA HIS A 196 7.24 20.38 -10.81
C HIS A 196 6.64 20.56 -12.21
N THR A 197 5.32 20.46 -12.34
CA THR A 197 4.62 20.64 -13.62
C THR A 197 4.86 22.05 -14.20
N ALA A 198 4.79 23.09 -13.36
CA ALA A 198 5.06 24.45 -13.79
C ALA A 198 6.52 24.64 -14.26
N ALA A 199 7.49 24.04 -13.57
CA ALA A 199 8.89 24.08 -13.95
C ALA A 199 9.16 23.37 -15.28
N THR A 200 8.54 22.20 -15.49
CA THR A 200 8.68 21.42 -16.73
C THR A 200 8.03 22.14 -17.92
N ALA A 201 6.93 22.85 -17.71
CA ALA A 201 6.26 23.61 -18.77
C ALA A 201 7.02 24.89 -19.17
N ALA A 202 7.93 25.38 -18.31
CA ALA A 202 8.72 26.60 -18.54
C ALA A 202 10.11 26.31 -19.16
N ALA A 203 10.51 25.03 -19.27
CA ALA A 203 11.80 24.59 -19.82
C ALA A 203 11.69 24.19 -21.28
#